data_bc3736a6db9c5fdd69e62533027d8464
#
_entry.id   bc3736a6db9c5fdd69e62533027d8464
#
_cell.length_a   1.000
_cell.length_b   1.000
_cell.length_c   1.000
_cell.angle_alpha   90.00
_cell.angle_beta   90.00
_cell.angle_gamma   90.00
#
_symmetry.space_group_name_H-M   'P 1'
#
loop_
_entity.id
_entity.type
_entity.pdbx_description
1 polymer ?
#
loop_
_entity_poly.entity_id
_entity_poly.type
_entity_poly.pdbx_seq_one_letter_code
_entity_poly.pdbx_strand_id
1 'polypeptide(L)'
;LKIRVIISDQTEAYFKEADNLILVAVGAKSLGEITTLDSGFTTGPLGFYKDFNFQVLAWDNGSQAMEVVGLDDFVDDNDTNAYISATIFSSADPVYGASTFDPGDNLTFVNIDNESDLALVLSSDVINLSENVSSGSFTVKLNNNPEDNITLILTDNDSTEISLDNASILLSGGTDSYNVSLLMDGSTEMKLVSTGTWQTPQTVSLSGKDDNISDGSKTVQITLSGSGLTSDNVTVTVADNDTPGVVFNWVNGDNFTSEADNNNAAEFMVSLSSAPFGGADDNTSDDLTTATVNLNVRGKDNRSVFFSADSLTFGSNNWSDAQRVTVTAVDDHYDEGVADNDSDSNNDNQTYTIFIDNITSTDSVYAA
;
A
#
# COMPACT_ATOMS: atom_id res chain seq x y z
N LEU A 1 -15.77 50.65 -37.91
CA LEU A 1 -15.49 49.25 -38.12
C LEU A 1 -15.33 48.56 -36.75
N LYS A 2 -16.10 47.52 -36.53
CA LYS A 2 -15.89 46.63 -35.38
C LYS A 2 -15.48 45.27 -35.85
N ILE A 3 -14.37 44.79 -35.33
CA ILE A 3 -13.87 43.44 -35.59
C ILE A 3 -14.07 42.63 -34.29
N ARG A 4 -14.65 41.47 -34.47
CA ARG A 4 -14.79 40.47 -33.37
C ARG A 4 -13.73 39.42 -33.52
N VAL A 5 -13.03 39.13 -32.44
CA VAL A 5 -11.99 38.08 -32.36
C VAL A 5 -12.46 37.01 -31.43
N ILE A 6 -12.32 35.76 -31.85
CA ILE A 6 -12.79 34.55 -31.11
C ILE A 6 -11.67 33.52 -31.11
N ILE A 7 -11.48 32.83 -30.00
CA ILE A 7 -10.67 31.61 -29.91
C ILE A 7 -11.59 30.40 -30.21
N SER A 8 -11.11 29.51 -31.07
CA SER A 8 -11.89 28.32 -31.50
C SER A 8 -12.15 27.35 -30.38
N ASP A 9 -11.16 27.18 -29.53
CA ASP A 9 -11.27 26.34 -28.34
C ASP A 9 -11.00 27.18 -27.09
N GLN A 10 -12.03 27.35 -26.28
CA GLN A 10 -11.99 28.18 -25.09
C GLN A 10 -11.77 27.35 -23.82
N THR A 11 -11.64 26.03 -23.98
CA THR A 11 -11.17 25.17 -22.90
C THR A 11 -9.64 25.24 -22.78
N GLU A 12 -8.97 25.61 -23.88
CA GLU A 12 -7.51 25.55 -24.02
C GLU A 12 -6.83 26.91 -23.85
N ALA A 13 -7.52 28.02 -24.02
CA ALA A 13 -6.89 29.33 -23.95
C ALA A 13 -7.85 30.48 -23.70
N TYR A 14 -7.29 31.59 -23.24
CA TYR A 14 -8.00 32.85 -23.04
C TYR A 14 -7.24 34.05 -23.50
N PHE A 15 -7.94 35.17 -23.73
CA PHE A 15 -7.31 36.47 -24.00
C PHE A 15 -6.97 37.20 -22.70
N LYS A 16 -5.75 37.70 -22.59
CA LYS A 16 -5.28 38.53 -21.49
C LYS A 16 -5.08 39.97 -21.94
N GLU A 17 -5.58 40.93 -21.21
CA GLU A 17 -5.21 42.34 -21.36
C GLU A 17 -4.08 42.71 -20.39
N ALA A 18 -3.19 43.61 -20.85
CA ALA A 18 -2.09 44.09 -20.03
C ALA A 18 -2.62 44.65 -18.69
N ASP A 19 -2.09 44.17 -17.59
CA ASP A 19 -2.32 44.59 -16.21
C ASP A 19 -3.67 44.23 -15.56
N ASN A 20 -4.63 43.67 -16.29
CA ASN A 20 -5.84 43.12 -15.69
C ASN A 20 -6.14 41.74 -16.27
N LEU A 21 -6.16 40.73 -15.44
CA LEU A 21 -6.57 39.39 -15.82
C LEU A 21 -8.07 39.38 -16.08
N ILE A 22 -8.46 39.31 -17.34
CA ILE A 22 -9.86 39.08 -17.71
C ILE A 22 -9.97 37.64 -18.16
N LEU A 23 -10.55 36.85 -17.32
CA LEU A 23 -10.86 35.46 -17.63
C LEU A 23 -12.02 35.40 -18.60
N VAL A 24 -11.77 34.96 -19.80
CA VAL A 24 -12.77 34.87 -20.86
C VAL A 24 -12.90 33.44 -21.36
N ALA A 25 -12.47 32.50 -20.66
CA ALA A 25 -12.76 31.15 -21.08
C ALA A 25 -13.16 30.32 -19.92
N VAL A 26 -14.02 29.45 -20.13
CA VAL A 26 -13.95 28.17 -19.48
C VAL A 26 -14.85 27.20 -20.16
N GLY A 27 -14.29 26.08 -20.49
CA GLY A 27 -14.99 24.91 -20.90
C GLY A 27 -16.16 24.60 -19.97
N ALA A 28 -17.21 24.26 -20.57
CA ALA A 28 -18.57 24.10 -20.17
C ALA A 28 -18.86 23.34 -18.88
N LYS A 29 -18.37 23.74 -17.72
CA LYS A 29 -19.01 23.33 -16.45
C LYS A 29 -18.72 24.36 -15.36
N SER A 30 -19.62 25.35 -15.28
CA SER A 30 -19.81 26.29 -14.15
C SER A 30 -18.58 27.06 -13.66
N LEU A 31 -18.33 28.19 -14.29
CA LEU A 31 -17.73 29.34 -13.60
C LEU A 31 -18.68 29.80 -12.52
N GLY A 32 -18.28 29.74 -11.25
CA GLY A 32 -18.91 30.55 -10.22
C GLY A 32 -18.84 32.03 -10.65
N GLU A 33 -19.93 32.75 -10.55
CA GLU A 33 -20.14 34.14 -10.95
C GLU A 33 -18.85 34.98 -11.01
N ILE A 34 -18.31 35.22 -12.20
CA ILE A 34 -17.44 36.37 -12.44
C ILE A 34 -18.34 37.56 -12.60
N THR A 35 -18.47 38.35 -11.56
CA THR A 35 -19.44 39.49 -11.50
C THR A 35 -18.88 40.78 -12.06
N THR A 36 -17.66 40.83 -12.55
CA THR A 36 -17.06 42.05 -13.17
C THR A 36 -16.28 41.71 -14.42
N LEU A 37 -16.97 41.62 -15.55
CA LEU A 37 -16.35 41.73 -16.86
C LEU A 37 -15.99 43.20 -17.08
N ASP A 38 -14.71 43.50 -17.31
CA ASP A 38 -14.30 44.83 -17.71
C ASP A 38 -14.82 45.15 -19.13
N SER A 39 -15.00 46.43 -19.41
CA SER A 39 -15.68 46.96 -20.56
C SER A 39 -15.07 46.55 -21.91
N GLY A 40 -15.49 45.46 -22.49
CA GLY A 40 -15.09 45.02 -23.80
C GLY A 40 -15.27 43.57 -24.15
N PHE A 41 -15.49 42.72 -23.16
CA PHE A 41 -15.81 41.32 -23.38
C PHE A 41 -17.31 41.05 -23.20
N THR A 42 -17.81 40.12 -23.98
CA THR A 42 -19.26 39.81 -24.00
C THR A 42 -19.43 38.30 -24.10
N THR A 43 -20.31 37.73 -23.28
CA THR A 43 -20.75 36.35 -23.45
C THR A 43 -21.90 36.29 -24.45
N GLY A 44 -21.90 35.32 -25.34
CA GLY A 44 -22.94 35.10 -26.34
C GLY A 44 -23.00 33.66 -26.80
N PRO A 45 -23.90 33.32 -27.73
CA PRO A 45 -24.00 31.95 -28.24
C PRO A 45 -22.75 31.40 -28.96
N LEU A 46 -21.76 32.27 -29.19
CA LEU A 46 -20.47 31.92 -29.80
C LEU A 46 -19.35 31.84 -28.75
N GLY A 47 -19.65 31.85 -27.44
CA GLY A 47 -18.67 31.91 -26.36
C GLY A 47 -18.14 33.31 -26.08
N PHE A 48 -16.93 33.42 -25.56
CA PHE A 48 -16.31 34.69 -25.24
C PHE A 48 -15.58 35.29 -26.44
N TYR A 49 -15.68 36.60 -26.62
CA TYR A 49 -15.06 37.30 -27.72
C TYR A 49 -14.65 38.72 -27.31
N LYS A 50 -13.69 39.30 -28.06
CA LYS A 50 -13.27 40.69 -27.95
C LYS A 50 -13.67 41.48 -29.20
N ASP A 51 -14.33 42.62 -29.01
CA ASP A 51 -14.67 43.54 -30.08
C ASP A 51 -13.68 44.73 -30.15
N PHE A 52 -13.03 44.92 -31.29
CA PHE A 52 -12.13 46.04 -31.55
C PHE A 52 -12.86 47.10 -32.35
N ASN A 53 -12.74 48.36 -31.93
CA ASN A 53 -13.32 49.52 -32.62
C ASN A 53 -12.23 50.27 -33.37
N PHE A 54 -12.33 50.33 -34.68
CA PHE A 54 -11.45 51.12 -35.54
C PHE A 54 -12.19 52.34 -36.05
N GLN A 55 -11.64 53.55 -35.81
CA GLN A 55 -12.17 54.81 -36.27
C GLN A 55 -11.48 55.29 -37.54
N VAL A 56 -12.20 56.07 -38.37
CA VAL A 56 -11.69 56.54 -39.69
C VAL A 56 -10.40 57.35 -39.62
N LEU A 57 -10.13 58.00 -38.49
CA LEU A 57 -8.96 58.83 -38.29
C LEU A 57 -7.78 58.11 -37.61
N ALA A 58 -7.95 56.81 -37.30
CA ALA A 58 -6.99 56.04 -36.53
C ALA A 58 -6.79 54.59 -37.05
N TRP A 59 -7.21 54.32 -38.30
CA TRP A 59 -7.15 52.98 -38.88
C TRP A 59 -5.68 52.51 -39.13
N ASP A 60 -4.74 53.45 -39.34
CA ASP A 60 -3.34 53.25 -39.56
C ASP A 60 -2.46 53.54 -38.32
N ASN A 61 -3.10 53.86 -37.20
CA ASN A 61 -2.43 54.34 -36.00
C ASN A 61 -2.04 53.24 -35.02
N GLY A 62 -1.41 52.22 -35.56
CA GLY A 62 -0.82 51.14 -34.78
C GLY A 62 -1.64 49.84 -34.76
N SER A 63 -0.94 48.74 -34.56
CA SER A 63 -1.55 47.44 -34.33
C SER A 63 -2.18 47.36 -32.96
N GLN A 64 -3.34 46.70 -32.88
CA GLN A 64 -3.92 46.27 -31.59
C GLN A 64 -3.30 44.93 -31.23
N ALA A 65 -2.62 44.87 -30.09
CA ALA A 65 -2.01 43.65 -29.60
C ALA A 65 -2.91 42.97 -28.59
N MET A 66 -2.99 41.65 -28.64
CA MET A 66 -3.62 40.81 -27.63
C MET A 66 -2.66 39.72 -27.24
N GLU A 67 -2.66 39.40 -25.96
CA GLU A 67 -1.95 38.24 -25.43
C GLU A 67 -2.95 37.07 -25.34
N VAL A 68 -2.53 35.91 -25.83
CA VAL A 68 -3.25 34.63 -25.65
C VAL A 68 -2.45 33.81 -24.70
N VAL A 69 -3.13 33.27 -23.68
CA VAL A 69 -2.51 32.46 -22.65
C VAL A 69 -3.19 31.09 -22.68
N GLY A 70 -2.40 30.01 -22.71
CA GLY A 70 -2.88 28.64 -22.56
C GLY A 70 -3.52 28.46 -21.18
N LEU A 71 -4.54 27.66 -21.11
CA LEU A 71 -5.10 27.19 -19.85
C LEU A 71 -4.43 25.89 -19.48
N ASP A 72 -4.11 25.77 -18.21
CA ASP A 72 -3.55 24.58 -17.57
C ASP A 72 -4.70 23.77 -16.97
N ASP A 73 -4.66 22.46 -17.04
CA ASP A 73 -5.59 21.59 -16.33
C ASP A 73 -4.85 20.40 -15.70
N PHE A 74 -5.50 19.34 -15.32
CA PHE A 74 -4.88 18.15 -14.73
C PHE A 74 -5.09 16.90 -15.58
N VAL A 75 -5.51 17.05 -16.81
CA VAL A 75 -5.81 15.96 -17.74
C VAL A 75 -4.69 15.83 -18.75
N ASP A 76 -4.16 14.64 -18.95
CA ASP A 76 -3.24 14.32 -20.04
C ASP A 76 -4.07 14.09 -21.30
N ASP A 77 -4.31 15.17 -22.07
CA ASP A 77 -5.11 15.14 -23.30
C ASP A 77 -4.32 15.44 -24.57
N ASN A 78 -3.01 15.58 -24.45
CA ASN A 78 -2.03 15.92 -25.46
C ASN A 78 -2.09 17.40 -25.93
N ASP A 79 -1.06 17.82 -26.62
CA ASP A 79 -0.97 19.16 -27.22
C ASP A 79 -2.18 19.46 -28.10
N THR A 80 -2.94 20.50 -27.77
CA THR A 80 -4.18 20.88 -28.47
C THR A 80 -3.97 22.06 -29.40
N ASN A 81 -4.43 21.92 -30.64
CA ASN A 81 -4.37 22.97 -31.64
C ASN A 81 -5.64 23.84 -31.58
N ALA A 82 -5.46 25.12 -31.34
CA ALA A 82 -6.52 26.11 -31.42
C ALA A 82 -6.18 27.22 -32.44
N TYR A 83 -7.19 27.98 -32.82
CA TYR A 83 -7.00 29.09 -33.71
C TYR A 83 -7.81 30.33 -33.28
N ILE A 84 -7.29 31.48 -33.63
CA ILE A 84 -7.94 32.79 -33.48
C ILE A 84 -8.56 33.15 -34.82
N SER A 85 -9.85 33.41 -34.81
CA SER A 85 -10.57 33.93 -35.96
C SER A 85 -11.00 35.37 -35.70
N ALA A 86 -11.00 36.18 -36.75
CA ALA A 86 -11.53 37.53 -36.70
C ALA A 86 -12.67 37.68 -37.69
N THR A 87 -13.71 38.40 -37.32
CA THR A 87 -14.87 38.70 -38.18
C THR A 87 -15.25 40.14 -38.07
N ILE A 88 -15.74 40.71 -39.17
CA ILE A 88 -16.32 42.05 -39.13
C ILE A 88 -17.68 41.92 -38.49
N PHE A 89 -17.86 42.54 -37.29
CA PHE A 89 -19.09 42.53 -36.56
C PHE A 89 -20.05 43.64 -36.98
N SER A 90 -19.54 44.81 -37.21
CA SER A 90 -20.33 45.92 -37.81
C SER A 90 -19.44 46.98 -38.44
N SER A 91 -19.91 47.56 -39.55
CA SER A 91 -19.26 48.68 -40.19
C SER A 91 -20.31 49.61 -40.82
N ALA A 92 -20.07 50.89 -40.72
CA ALA A 92 -20.83 51.91 -41.47
C ALA A 92 -20.25 52.10 -42.91
N ASP A 93 -19.07 51.57 -43.18
CA ASP A 93 -18.47 51.57 -44.49
C ASP A 93 -19.02 50.45 -45.36
N PRO A 94 -19.61 50.71 -46.52
CA PRO A 94 -20.20 49.69 -47.36
C PRO A 94 -19.22 48.66 -47.89
N VAL A 95 -17.93 48.98 -47.97
CA VAL A 95 -16.87 48.02 -48.37
C VAL A 95 -16.63 47.00 -47.27
N TYR A 96 -16.54 47.45 -46.03
CA TYR A 96 -16.32 46.58 -44.87
C TYR A 96 -17.65 46.02 -44.29
N GLY A 97 -18.78 46.55 -44.70
CA GLY A 97 -20.08 46.06 -44.29
C GLY A 97 -20.67 44.98 -45.23
N ALA A 98 -20.01 44.70 -46.35
CA ALA A 98 -20.42 43.67 -47.25
C ALA A 98 -20.08 42.26 -46.67
N SER A 99 -21.07 41.36 -46.72
CA SER A 99 -20.95 39.96 -46.21
C SER A 99 -19.90 39.08 -46.88
N THR A 100 -19.15 39.64 -47.82
CA THR A 100 -18.10 38.95 -48.60
C THR A 100 -16.69 39.35 -48.22
N PHE A 101 -16.48 40.18 -47.17
CA PHE A 101 -15.16 40.52 -46.70
C PHE A 101 -14.62 39.33 -45.90
N ASP A 102 -13.54 38.76 -46.45
CA ASP A 102 -12.76 37.75 -45.75
C ASP A 102 -11.75 38.45 -44.83
N PRO A 103 -11.83 38.27 -43.51
CA PRO A 103 -10.90 38.94 -42.60
C PRO A 103 -9.47 38.39 -42.66
N GLY A 104 -9.22 37.40 -43.49
CA GLY A 104 -7.93 36.73 -43.62
C GLY A 104 -7.88 35.36 -42.99
N ASP A 105 -6.69 34.77 -43.01
CA ASP A 105 -6.45 33.46 -42.46
C ASP A 105 -6.56 33.45 -40.93
N ASN A 106 -7.01 32.34 -40.39
CA ASN A 106 -6.96 32.10 -38.94
C ASN A 106 -5.53 32.06 -38.44
N LEU A 107 -5.27 32.64 -37.30
CA LEU A 107 -3.99 32.49 -36.61
C LEU A 107 -4.07 31.24 -35.72
N THR A 108 -3.24 30.23 -36.04
CA THR A 108 -3.16 29.01 -35.27
C THR A 108 -2.11 29.10 -34.17
N PHE A 109 -2.38 28.47 -33.05
CA PHE A 109 -1.45 28.25 -31.96
C PHE A 109 -1.65 26.85 -31.35
N VAL A 110 -0.69 26.41 -30.57
CA VAL A 110 -0.74 25.14 -29.85
C VAL A 110 -0.75 25.46 -28.37
N ASN A 111 -1.68 24.90 -27.63
CA ASN A 111 -1.57 24.76 -26.18
C ASN A 111 -0.78 23.49 -25.91
N ILE A 112 0.32 23.62 -25.21
CA ILE A 112 1.20 22.50 -24.91
C ILE A 112 0.74 21.91 -23.59
N ASP A 113 0.36 20.62 -23.65
CA ASP A 113 0.04 19.80 -22.48
C ASP A 113 1.32 19.57 -21.66
N ASN A 114 1.23 19.75 -20.35
CA ASN A 114 2.35 19.56 -19.42
C ASN A 114 2.13 18.38 -18.48
N GLU A 115 1.02 17.69 -18.59
CA GLU A 115 0.74 16.48 -17.88
C GLU A 115 1.50 15.30 -18.48
N SER A 116 1.80 14.32 -17.65
CA SER A 116 2.41 13.05 -18.07
C SER A 116 1.37 11.94 -18.06
N ASP A 117 1.69 10.83 -18.74
CA ASP A 117 0.84 9.63 -18.74
C ASP A 117 0.27 9.32 -17.35
N LEU A 118 -1.01 8.95 -17.32
CA LEU A 118 -1.73 8.64 -16.07
C LEU A 118 -1.07 7.49 -15.32
N ALA A 119 -0.68 7.71 -14.08
CA ALA A 119 0.07 6.77 -13.26
C ALA A 119 -0.33 6.78 -11.78
N LEU A 120 -0.05 5.67 -11.10
CA LEU A 120 -0.18 5.55 -9.65
C LEU A 120 0.97 6.29 -8.96
N VAL A 121 0.65 6.93 -7.83
CA VAL A 121 1.63 7.53 -6.92
C VAL A 121 1.45 6.86 -5.56
N LEU A 122 2.41 6.04 -5.21
CA LEU A 122 2.46 5.31 -3.94
C LEU A 122 3.31 6.07 -2.92
N SER A 123 2.93 6.04 -1.64
CA SER A 123 3.76 6.59 -0.57
C SER A 123 4.95 5.69 -0.22
N SER A 124 4.85 4.40 -0.48
CA SER A 124 5.89 3.41 -0.32
C SER A 124 5.61 2.21 -1.21
N ASP A 125 6.66 1.63 -1.75
CA ASP A 125 6.68 0.37 -2.51
C ASP A 125 7.18 -0.83 -1.67
N VAL A 126 7.58 -0.56 -0.41
CA VAL A 126 8.05 -1.58 0.54
C VAL A 126 7.43 -1.39 1.90
N ILE A 127 6.88 -2.46 2.46
CA ILE A 127 6.31 -2.54 3.81
C ILE A 127 6.98 -3.69 4.56
N ASN A 128 7.32 -3.48 5.82
CA ASN A 128 7.82 -4.53 6.69
C ASN A 128 6.82 -4.77 7.81
N LEU A 129 6.40 -6.01 7.95
CA LEU A 129 5.50 -6.51 8.97
C LEU A 129 6.17 -7.63 9.76
N SER A 130 5.52 -8.04 10.83
CA SER A 130 5.78 -9.29 11.55
C SER A 130 4.44 -10.02 11.69
N GLU A 131 4.46 -11.33 11.74
CA GLU A 131 3.28 -12.16 12.00
C GLU A 131 2.58 -11.78 13.29
N ASN A 132 3.34 -11.38 14.28
CA ASN A 132 2.85 -10.98 15.58
C ASN A 132 2.17 -9.59 15.55
N VAL A 133 0.96 -9.54 14.96
CA VAL A 133 0.00 -8.41 15.06
C VAL A 133 0.55 -7.06 14.60
N SER A 134 1.51 -7.00 13.70
CA SER A 134 1.91 -5.72 13.16
C SER A 134 0.98 -5.30 12.02
N SER A 135 0.50 -4.07 12.08
CA SER A 135 -0.23 -3.43 10.99
C SER A 135 0.68 -2.45 10.25
N GLY A 136 0.53 -2.41 8.94
CA GLY A 136 1.19 -1.46 8.07
C GLY A 136 0.17 -0.74 7.20
N SER A 137 0.62 0.32 6.56
CA SER A 137 -0.20 1.03 5.59
C SER A 137 0.66 1.75 4.58
N PHE A 138 0.11 1.95 3.40
CA PHE A 138 0.61 2.88 2.41
C PHE A 138 -0.56 3.70 1.85
N THR A 139 -0.25 4.77 1.14
CA THR A 139 -1.28 5.53 0.45
C THR A 139 -1.07 5.47 -1.06
N VAL A 140 -2.18 5.55 -1.78
CA VAL A 140 -2.21 5.58 -3.24
C VAL A 140 -3.07 6.74 -3.72
N LYS A 141 -2.61 7.42 -4.76
CA LYS A 141 -3.35 8.43 -5.51
C LYS A 141 -2.92 8.37 -6.98
N LEU A 142 -3.53 9.18 -7.83
CA LEU A 142 -3.07 9.40 -9.21
C LEU A 142 -2.21 10.66 -9.31
N ASN A 143 -1.38 10.72 -10.34
CA ASN A 143 -0.62 11.92 -10.71
C ASN A 143 -1.49 12.97 -11.41
N ASN A 144 -2.43 12.52 -12.26
CA ASN A 144 -3.30 13.37 -13.08
C ASN A 144 -4.78 13.00 -12.87
N ASN A 145 -5.67 13.87 -13.36
CA ASN A 145 -7.11 13.64 -13.37
C ASN A 145 -7.47 12.59 -14.43
N PRO A 146 -8.09 11.46 -14.03
CA PRO A 146 -8.41 10.38 -14.97
C PRO A 146 -9.69 10.65 -15.80
N GLU A 147 -10.26 11.87 -15.78
CA GLU A 147 -11.58 12.23 -16.35
C GLU A 147 -12.71 11.34 -15.84
N ASP A 148 -12.61 10.03 -16.01
CA ASP A 148 -13.54 9.02 -15.53
C ASP A 148 -13.09 8.41 -14.19
N ASN A 149 -14.00 7.77 -13.50
CA ASN A 149 -13.70 7.08 -12.26
C ASN A 149 -12.89 5.81 -12.50
N ILE A 150 -11.80 5.63 -11.76
CA ILE A 150 -10.98 4.42 -11.78
C ILE A 150 -11.19 3.64 -10.49
N THR A 151 -11.57 2.37 -10.63
CA THR A 151 -11.55 1.42 -9.52
C THR A 151 -10.23 0.66 -9.55
N LEU A 152 -9.37 0.89 -8.56
CA LEU A 152 -8.19 0.07 -8.33
C LEU A 152 -8.59 -1.24 -7.70
N ILE A 153 -8.05 -2.34 -8.22
CA ILE A 153 -8.13 -3.67 -7.64
C ILE A 153 -6.78 -3.99 -7.02
N LEU A 154 -6.80 -4.46 -5.78
CA LEU A 154 -5.64 -4.90 -5.05
C LEU A 154 -5.69 -6.41 -4.91
N THR A 155 -4.61 -7.07 -5.31
CA THR A 155 -4.45 -8.53 -5.18
C THR A 155 -3.10 -8.83 -4.57
N ASP A 156 -3.09 -9.72 -3.58
CA ASP A 156 -1.87 -10.31 -3.04
C ASP A 156 -1.60 -11.65 -3.71
N ASN A 157 -0.35 -12.07 -3.72
CA ASN A 157 0.06 -13.36 -4.24
C ASN A 157 0.13 -14.44 -3.15
N ASP A 158 -0.05 -14.03 -1.90
CA ASP A 158 -0.07 -14.94 -0.74
C ASP A 158 -0.95 -14.37 0.38
N SER A 159 -2.17 -14.85 0.42
CA SER A 159 -3.16 -14.43 1.41
C SER A 159 -3.05 -15.20 2.74
N THR A 160 -2.11 -16.15 2.86
CA THR A 160 -1.83 -16.83 4.13
C THR A 160 -1.00 -15.96 5.05
N GLU A 161 -0.13 -15.15 4.49
CA GLU A 161 0.84 -14.30 5.20
C GLU A 161 0.30 -12.93 5.59
N ILE A 162 -0.61 -12.35 4.80
CA ILE A 162 -1.15 -11.01 5.03
C ILE A 162 -2.68 -10.97 4.95
N SER A 163 -3.24 -9.93 5.55
CA SER A 163 -4.63 -9.53 5.39
C SER A 163 -4.69 -8.10 4.88
N LEU A 164 -5.40 -7.89 3.76
CA LEU A 164 -5.72 -6.56 3.23
C LEU A 164 -7.10 -6.13 3.72
N ASP A 165 -7.22 -4.90 4.23
CA ASP A 165 -8.51 -4.36 4.68
C ASP A 165 -9.46 -4.07 3.51
N ASN A 166 -8.90 -3.72 2.35
CA ASN A 166 -9.65 -3.37 1.15
C ASN A 166 -9.09 -4.07 -0.09
N ALA A 167 -9.94 -4.80 -0.80
CA ALA A 167 -9.60 -5.40 -2.09
C ALA A 167 -9.76 -4.42 -3.26
N SER A 168 -10.36 -3.25 -3.05
CA SER A 168 -10.55 -2.22 -4.09
C SER A 168 -10.67 -0.82 -3.52
N ILE A 169 -10.25 0.18 -4.31
CA ILE A 169 -10.31 1.60 -3.99
C ILE A 169 -10.86 2.34 -5.20
N LEU A 170 -11.80 3.24 -4.96
CA LEU A 170 -12.32 4.13 -5.98
C LEU A 170 -11.56 5.45 -5.97
N LEU A 171 -10.93 5.79 -7.10
CA LEU A 171 -10.35 7.09 -7.38
C LEU A 171 -11.26 7.79 -8.41
N SER A 172 -11.97 8.82 -7.97
CA SER A 172 -12.88 9.54 -8.85
C SER A 172 -12.16 10.65 -9.60
N GLY A 173 -12.37 10.69 -10.90
CA GLY A 173 -12.09 11.87 -11.71
C GLY A 173 -12.89 13.07 -11.20
N GLY A 174 -12.46 14.25 -11.55
CA GLY A 174 -13.05 15.50 -11.10
C GLY A 174 -13.21 16.49 -12.23
N THR A 175 -13.97 17.53 -11.97
CA THR A 175 -14.03 18.68 -12.85
C THR A 175 -12.97 19.68 -12.38
N ASP A 176 -12.12 20.05 -13.30
CA ASP A 176 -11.10 21.07 -13.10
C ASP A 176 -11.72 22.46 -13.24
N SER A 177 -11.31 23.38 -12.42
CA SER A 177 -11.81 24.73 -12.38
C SER A 177 -10.78 25.69 -11.80
N TYR A 178 -10.92 26.98 -12.10
CA TYR A 178 -10.03 28.00 -11.56
C TYR A 178 -10.69 28.79 -10.43
N ASN A 179 -10.08 28.83 -9.27
CA ASN A 179 -10.38 29.76 -8.22
C ASN A 179 -9.63 31.07 -8.46
N VAL A 180 -10.37 32.15 -8.67
CA VAL A 180 -9.80 33.49 -8.89
C VAL A 180 -9.86 34.28 -7.59
N SER A 181 -8.72 34.76 -7.12
CA SER A 181 -8.59 35.58 -5.91
C SER A 181 -8.01 36.96 -6.26
N LEU A 182 -8.61 38.01 -5.72
CA LEU A 182 -8.04 39.36 -5.78
C LEU A 182 -7.03 39.53 -4.63
N LEU A 183 -5.80 39.83 -4.95
CA LEU A 183 -4.73 40.10 -3.97
C LEU A 183 -4.77 41.54 -3.47
N MET A 184 -4.13 41.80 -2.32
CA MET A 184 -4.11 43.13 -1.70
C MET A 184 -3.41 44.22 -2.54
N ASP A 185 -2.57 43.82 -3.48
CA ASP A 185 -1.88 44.72 -4.42
C ASP A 185 -2.74 45.06 -5.66
N GLY A 186 -3.95 44.50 -5.74
CA GLY A 186 -4.86 44.68 -6.86
C GLY A 186 -4.66 43.70 -8.02
N SER A 187 -3.69 42.79 -7.92
CA SER A 187 -3.52 41.70 -8.87
C SER A 187 -4.49 40.57 -8.63
N THR A 188 -4.69 39.69 -9.60
CA THR A 188 -5.50 38.49 -9.49
C THR A 188 -4.61 37.25 -9.54
N GLU A 189 -4.86 36.33 -8.64
CA GLU A 189 -4.28 34.99 -8.64
C GLU A 189 -5.32 34.00 -9.13
N MET A 190 -4.93 33.16 -10.08
CA MET A 190 -5.72 32.01 -10.53
C MET A 190 -5.09 30.73 -9.95
N LYS A 191 -5.90 29.95 -9.27
CA LYS A 191 -5.48 28.66 -8.74
C LYS A 191 -6.33 27.56 -9.36
N LEU A 192 -5.69 26.66 -10.09
CA LEU A 192 -6.32 25.44 -10.60
C LEU A 192 -6.70 24.52 -9.43
N VAL A 193 -7.92 24.00 -9.45
CA VAL A 193 -8.44 23.07 -8.46
C VAL A 193 -9.30 22.00 -9.16
N SER A 194 -9.25 20.78 -8.63
CA SER A 194 -10.10 19.68 -9.08
C SER A 194 -11.03 19.23 -7.96
N THR A 195 -12.24 18.78 -8.31
CA THR A 195 -13.23 18.29 -7.36
C THR A 195 -13.13 16.78 -7.10
N GLY A 196 -12.34 16.05 -7.90
CA GLY A 196 -12.18 14.61 -7.79
C GLY A 196 -11.39 14.16 -6.56
N THR A 197 -11.46 12.87 -6.25
CA THR A 197 -10.67 12.27 -5.18
C THR A 197 -9.32 11.70 -5.67
N TRP A 198 -9.06 11.75 -6.97
CA TRP A 198 -7.86 11.21 -7.61
C TRP A 198 -6.55 11.71 -6.99
N GLN A 199 -6.49 12.98 -6.60
CA GLN A 199 -5.31 13.60 -5.97
C GLN A 199 -5.26 13.42 -4.45
N THR A 200 -6.34 12.92 -3.83
CA THR A 200 -6.40 12.71 -2.38
C THR A 200 -5.84 11.33 -2.04
N PRO A 201 -4.73 11.24 -1.26
CA PRO A 201 -4.17 9.96 -0.90
C PRO A 201 -5.20 9.06 -0.19
N GLN A 202 -5.45 7.88 -0.76
CA GLN A 202 -6.30 6.85 -0.18
C GLN A 202 -5.42 5.86 0.58
N THR A 203 -5.78 5.54 1.82
CA THR A 203 -4.99 4.64 2.66
C THR A 203 -5.38 3.19 2.41
N VAL A 204 -4.37 2.36 2.19
CA VAL A 204 -4.44 0.90 2.19
C VAL A 204 -3.84 0.42 3.49
N SER A 205 -4.64 -0.27 4.31
CA SER A 205 -4.19 -0.90 5.54
C SER A 205 -4.04 -2.40 5.34
N LEU A 206 -3.01 -2.98 5.95
CA LEU A 206 -2.73 -4.41 5.92
C LEU A 206 -2.13 -4.86 7.24
N SER A 207 -2.22 -6.15 7.52
CA SER A 207 -1.61 -6.76 8.70
C SER A 207 -0.95 -8.08 8.35
N GLY A 208 0.13 -8.43 9.04
CA GLY A 208 0.68 -9.77 9.06
C GLY A 208 -0.30 -10.74 9.71
N LYS A 209 -0.34 -11.97 9.22
CA LYS A 209 -1.06 -13.07 9.84
C LYS A 209 -0.10 -13.92 10.62
N ASP A 210 -0.50 -14.25 11.84
CA ASP A 210 0.24 -15.11 12.74
C ASP A 210 -0.12 -16.57 12.46
N ASP A 211 0.88 -17.40 12.29
CA ASP A 211 0.71 -18.85 12.34
C ASP A 211 1.55 -19.46 13.48
N ASN A 212 1.94 -20.67 13.48
CA ASN A 212 2.80 -21.26 14.50
C ASN A 212 3.86 -22.14 13.85
N ILE A 213 4.29 -21.76 12.66
CA ILE A 213 5.25 -22.49 11.83
C ILE A 213 6.54 -21.70 11.79
N SER A 214 7.64 -22.32 12.12
CA SER A 214 8.95 -21.69 11.94
C SER A 214 9.46 -21.97 10.53
N ASP A 215 9.09 -21.13 9.57
CA ASP A 215 9.42 -21.31 8.15
C ASP A 215 10.19 -20.12 7.54
N GLY A 216 10.52 -19.14 8.37
CA GLY A 216 11.31 -17.96 8.03
C GLY A 216 10.49 -16.86 7.34
N SER A 217 11.06 -15.66 7.34
CA SER A 217 10.39 -14.48 6.79
C SER A 217 9.93 -14.66 5.35
N LYS A 218 8.69 -14.28 5.07
CA LYS A 218 8.05 -14.36 3.74
C LYS A 218 8.03 -13.02 3.02
N THR A 219 7.91 -13.08 1.71
CA THR A 219 7.77 -11.89 0.86
C THR A 219 6.53 -12.01 0.01
N VAL A 220 5.58 -11.11 0.25
CA VAL A 220 4.30 -11.02 -0.44
C VAL A 220 4.31 -9.82 -1.38
N GLN A 221 3.73 -9.98 -2.56
CA GLN A 221 3.53 -8.90 -3.52
C GLN A 221 2.06 -8.51 -3.58
N ILE A 222 1.78 -7.23 -3.35
CA ILE A 222 0.46 -6.64 -3.59
C ILE A 222 0.52 -5.94 -4.94
N THR A 223 -0.30 -6.39 -5.89
CA THR A 223 -0.44 -5.77 -7.21
C THR A 223 -1.65 -4.85 -7.22
N LEU A 224 -1.43 -3.59 -7.63
CA LEU A 224 -2.48 -2.59 -7.84
C LEU A 224 -2.73 -2.48 -9.36
N SER A 225 -3.96 -2.64 -9.80
CA SER A 225 -4.35 -2.54 -11.20
C SER A 225 -5.65 -1.77 -11.37
N GLY A 226 -5.77 -1.06 -12.48
CA GLY A 226 -6.97 -0.29 -12.82
C GLY A 226 -7.07 -0.07 -14.32
N SER A 227 -8.26 0.26 -14.82
CA SER A 227 -8.48 0.52 -16.24
C SER A 227 -7.67 1.73 -16.69
N GLY A 228 -6.93 1.60 -17.77
CA GLY A 228 -6.09 2.68 -18.32
C GLY A 228 -4.78 2.93 -17.58
N LEU A 229 -4.46 2.15 -16.55
CA LEU A 229 -3.24 2.28 -15.77
C LEU A 229 -2.26 1.14 -16.05
N THR A 230 -0.99 1.43 -16.03
CA THR A 230 0.05 0.42 -15.82
C THR A 230 -0.03 -0.05 -14.37
N SER A 231 -0.07 -1.38 -14.16
CA SER A 231 -0.09 -1.94 -12.80
C SER A 231 1.20 -1.63 -12.05
N ASP A 232 1.08 -1.43 -10.75
CA ASP A 232 2.19 -1.20 -9.83
C ASP A 232 2.15 -2.20 -8.68
N ASN A 233 3.28 -2.38 -7.98
CA ASN A 233 3.43 -3.39 -6.94
C ASN A 233 3.97 -2.79 -5.65
N VAL A 234 3.46 -3.30 -4.53
CA VAL A 234 4.03 -3.08 -3.20
C VAL A 234 4.56 -4.40 -2.67
N THR A 235 5.83 -4.41 -2.27
CA THR A 235 6.49 -5.57 -1.68
C THR A 235 6.33 -5.53 -0.17
N VAL A 236 5.77 -6.59 0.40
CA VAL A 236 5.57 -6.74 1.84
C VAL A 236 6.48 -7.85 2.34
N THR A 237 7.34 -7.57 3.31
CA THR A 237 8.11 -8.57 4.03
C THR A 237 7.45 -8.84 5.37
N VAL A 238 7.08 -10.08 5.63
CA VAL A 238 6.51 -10.54 6.91
C VAL A 238 7.60 -11.32 7.63
N ALA A 239 7.98 -10.86 8.80
CA ALA A 239 8.97 -11.52 9.63
C ALA A 239 8.33 -12.61 10.46
N ASP A 240 8.85 -13.83 10.35
CA ASP A 240 8.51 -14.98 11.18
C ASP A 240 8.88 -14.72 12.64
N ASN A 241 7.97 -15.02 13.56
CA ASN A 241 8.14 -14.87 15.00
C ASN A 241 8.30 -16.20 15.72
N ASP A 242 8.17 -17.33 15.02
CA ASP A 242 8.24 -18.65 15.56
C ASP A 242 9.67 -19.20 15.60
N THR A 243 9.91 -20.02 16.60
CA THR A 243 11.23 -20.65 16.79
C THR A 243 11.05 -22.12 17.12
N PRO A 244 11.68 -23.03 16.38
CA PRO A 244 11.58 -24.46 16.67
C PRO A 244 12.26 -24.81 17.97
N GLY A 245 11.65 -25.66 18.73
CA GLY A 245 12.22 -26.11 20.00
C GLY A 245 11.37 -27.13 20.72
N VAL A 246 11.92 -27.68 21.80
CA VAL A 246 11.25 -28.60 22.70
C VAL A 246 11.14 -27.96 24.07
N VAL A 247 9.93 -27.99 24.62
CA VAL A 247 9.61 -27.39 25.92
C VAL A 247 9.44 -28.51 26.95
N PHE A 248 10.16 -28.38 28.06
CA PHE A 248 10.07 -29.28 29.21
C PHE A 248 9.50 -28.55 30.42
N ASN A 249 8.51 -29.14 31.05
CA ASN A 249 7.93 -28.63 32.31
C ASN A 249 7.72 -29.74 33.33
N TRP A 250 8.30 -29.62 34.52
CA TRP A 250 8.02 -30.52 35.62
C TRP A 250 6.57 -30.40 36.07
N VAL A 251 5.91 -31.56 36.32
CA VAL A 251 4.57 -31.57 36.88
C VAL A 251 4.68 -31.26 38.38
N ASN A 252 3.96 -30.24 38.85
CA ASN A 252 3.98 -29.74 40.23
C ASN A 252 5.39 -29.35 40.76
N GLY A 253 6.40 -29.23 39.92
CA GLY A 253 7.77 -28.91 40.31
C GLY A 253 8.51 -30.08 41.01
N ASP A 254 7.93 -31.27 40.98
CA ASP A 254 8.51 -32.49 41.57
C ASP A 254 9.50 -33.10 40.56
N ASN A 255 10.79 -33.03 40.88
CA ASN A 255 11.90 -33.46 40.05
C ASN A 255 12.77 -34.55 40.68
N PHE A 256 12.21 -35.30 41.61
CA PHE A 256 12.90 -36.40 42.24
C PHE A 256 12.04 -37.69 42.26
N THR A 257 12.71 -38.83 42.29
CA THR A 257 12.15 -40.16 42.37
C THR A 257 12.90 -40.95 43.43
N SER A 258 12.32 -42.01 43.94
CA SER A 258 12.92 -42.81 45.01
C SER A 258 12.82 -44.30 44.68
N GLU A 259 13.90 -45.03 44.92
CA GLU A 259 13.95 -46.48 44.78
C GLU A 259 13.14 -47.19 45.87
N ALA A 260 13.06 -46.60 47.08
CA ALA A 260 12.38 -47.19 48.23
C ALA A 260 10.86 -47.19 48.11
N ASP A 261 10.29 -46.42 47.18
CA ASP A 261 8.85 -46.28 47.02
C ASP A 261 8.49 -46.19 45.52
N ASN A 262 8.09 -47.33 44.97
CA ASN A 262 7.61 -47.41 43.57
C ASN A 262 6.42 -46.46 43.22
N ASN A 263 5.90 -45.76 44.21
CA ASN A 263 4.84 -44.77 44.04
C ASN A 263 5.39 -43.32 43.91
N ASN A 264 6.68 -43.11 44.06
CA ASN A 264 7.28 -41.81 44.00
C ASN A 264 8.08 -41.66 42.66
N ALA A 265 7.34 -41.35 41.62
CA ALA A 265 7.87 -41.12 40.30
C ALA A 265 7.83 -39.63 39.98
N ALA A 266 8.91 -39.09 39.46
CA ALA A 266 8.92 -37.73 38.91
C ALA A 266 8.19 -37.68 37.57
N GLU A 267 7.52 -36.61 37.30
CA GLU A 267 6.75 -36.44 36.06
C GLU A 267 7.10 -35.11 35.38
N PHE A 268 7.28 -35.15 34.09
CA PHE A 268 7.42 -33.94 33.28
C PHE A 268 6.56 -34.01 32.01
N MET A 269 6.27 -32.85 31.48
CA MET A 269 5.55 -32.66 30.23
C MET A 269 6.51 -32.21 29.15
N VAL A 270 6.31 -32.71 27.92
CA VAL A 270 7.06 -32.35 26.74
C VAL A 270 6.11 -31.87 25.67
N SER A 271 6.41 -30.73 25.05
CA SER A 271 5.73 -30.22 23.86
C SER A 271 6.75 -29.56 22.92
N LEU A 272 6.34 -29.22 21.74
CA LEU A 272 7.15 -28.37 20.86
C LEU A 272 6.79 -26.89 21.07
N SER A 273 7.64 -25.97 20.59
CA SER A 273 7.41 -24.53 20.63
C SER A 273 6.81 -23.98 19.33
N SER A 274 6.91 -24.72 18.21
CA SER A 274 6.25 -24.43 16.93
C SER A 274 5.77 -25.73 16.28
N ALA A 275 4.89 -25.63 15.31
CA ALA A 275 4.38 -26.79 14.57
C ALA A 275 5.48 -27.35 13.63
N PRO A 276 5.69 -28.68 13.58
CA PRO A 276 6.50 -29.26 12.52
C PRO A 276 5.73 -29.17 11.20
N PHE A 277 6.36 -28.65 10.17
CA PHE A 277 5.76 -28.39 8.89
C PHE A 277 6.68 -28.76 7.73
N GLY A 278 6.15 -29.42 6.72
CA GLY A 278 6.91 -29.83 5.53
C GLY A 278 6.17 -29.52 4.23
N GLY A 279 5.05 -28.82 4.32
CA GLY A 279 4.23 -28.39 3.19
C GLY A 279 4.85 -27.19 2.46
N ALA A 280 4.35 -26.93 1.26
CA ALA A 280 4.77 -25.78 0.46
C ALA A 280 3.73 -24.65 0.47
N ASP A 281 2.58 -24.85 1.10
CA ASP A 281 1.41 -23.99 1.02
C ASP A 281 0.90 -23.47 2.38
N ASP A 282 1.69 -23.61 3.45
CA ASP A 282 1.39 -23.14 4.81
C ASP A 282 0.02 -23.63 5.35
N ASN A 283 -0.49 -24.73 4.78
CA ASN A 283 -1.74 -25.35 5.20
C ASN A 283 -1.49 -26.55 6.13
N THR A 284 -1.55 -26.32 7.44
CA THR A 284 -1.31 -27.36 8.43
C THR A 284 -2.39 -28.46 8.48
N SER A 285 -3.53 -28.27 7.82
CA SER A 285 -4.68 -29.19 7.93
C SER A 285 -4.49 -30.53 7.21
N ASP A 286 -3.64 -30.59 6.21
CA ASP A 286 -3.30 -31.77 5.39
C ASP A 286 -1.82 -32.18 5.49
N ASP A 287 -1.01 -31.43 6.23
CA ASP A 287 0.39 -31.77 6.49
C ASP A 287 0.51 -32.95 7.48
N LEU A 288 1.17 -34.00 7.02
CA LEU A 288 1.46 -35.19 7.82
C LEU A 288 2.88 -35.18 8.42
N THR A 289 3.56 -34.05 8.38
CA THR A 289 4.91 -33.92 8.93
C THR A 289 4.90 -34.10 10.43
N THR A 290 5.83 -34.87 10.93
CA THR A 290 5.98 -35.12 12.35
C THR A 290 7.42 -34.91 12.79
N ALA A 291 7.57 -34.49 14.04
CA ALA A 291 8.85 -34.49 14.74
C ALA A 291 8.82 -35.51 15.88
N THR A 292 9.75 -36.45 15.88
CA THR A 292 9.91 -37.44 16.95
C THR A 292 11.07 -37.05 17.83
N VAL A 293 10.79 -36.70 19.07
CA VAL A 293 11.75 -36.33 20.10
C VAL A 293 12.17 -37.59 20.85
N ASN A 294 13.45 -37.93 20.77
CA ASN A 294 14.03 -39.06 21.50
C ASN A 294 14.72 -38.53 22.75
N LEU A 295 14.33 -39.08 23.89
CA LEU A 295 14.82 -38.69 25.21
C LEU A 295 15.89 -39.68 25.69
N ASN A 296 16.85 -39.16 26.38
CA ASN A 296 17.87 -39.98 27.05
C ASN A 296 18.21 -39.38 28.41
N VAL A 297 18.83 -40.19 29.25
CA VAL A 297 19.29 -39.80 30.59
C VAL A 297 20.80 -39.94 30.71
N ARG A 298 21.41 -38.94 31.33
CA ARG A 298 22.85 -38.98 31.69
C ARG A 298 22.96 -38.87 33.20
N GLY A 299 23.68 -39.82 33.81
CA GLY A 299 23.99 -39.88 35.24
C GLY A 299 25.17 -40.79 35.49
N LYS A 300 25.44 -41.13 36.75
CA LYS A 300 26.53 -42.03 37.13
C LYS A 300 26.32 -43.45 36.62
N ASP A 301 25.04 -43.87 36.62
CA ASP A 301 24.60 -45.13 36.05
C ASP A 301 23.29 -44.96 35.27
N ASN A 302 23.34 -45.20 33.94
CA ASN A 302 22.18 -45.04 33.04
C ASN A 302 21.10 -46.16 33.27
N ARG A 303 21.28 -47.02 34.22
CA ARG A 303 20.32 -48.11 34.57
C ARG A 303 19.46 -47.80 35.76
N SER A 304 19.73 -46.73 36.46
CA SER A 304 19.04 -46.41 37.73
C SER A 304 17.73 -45.68 37.56
N VAL A 305 17.39 -45.19 36.36
CA VAL A 305 16.10 -44.62 36.04
C VAL A 305 15.64 -45.05 34.65
N PHE A 306 14.30 -45.14 34.49
CA PHE A 306 13.69 -45.38 33.18
C PHE A 306 12.53 -44.44 32.93
N PHE A 307 12.21 -44.18 31.65
CA PHE A 307 11.09 -43.37 31.21
C PHE A 307 9.88 -44.23 30.87
N SER A 308 8.67 -43.71 31.13
CA SER A 308 7.42 -44.33 30.64
C SER A 308 7.36 -44.31 29.09
N ALA A 309 8.00 -43.38 28.46
CA ALA A 309 8.24 -43.28 27.03
C ALA A 309 9.57 -42.57 26.77
N ASP A 310 10.44 -43.14 25.96
CA ASP A 310 11.71 -42.60 25.55
C ASP A 310 11.66 -41.91 24.16
N SER A 311 10.51 -41.99 23.51
CA SER A 311 10.24 -41.42 22.20
C SER A 311 8.84 -40.84 22.15
N LEU A 312 8.72 -39.55 21.78
CA LEU A 312 7.49 -38.79 21.70
C LEU A 312 7.33 -38.23 20.30
N THR A 313 6.16 -38.42 19.70
CA THR A 313 5.91 -37.95 18.34
C THR A 313 4.85 -36.85 18.37
N PHE A 314 5.19 -35.75 17.70
CA PHE A 314 4.37 -34.57 17.54
C PHE A 314 4.14 -34.31 16.05
N GLY A 315 2.93 -33.91 15.68
CA GLY A 315 2.55 -33.50 14.33
C GLY A 315 1.96 -32.11 14.34
N SER A 316 1.62 -31.60 13.17
CA SER A 316 1.00 -30.27 12.98
C SER A 316 -0.26 -30.05 13.84
N ASN A 317 -0.99 -31.13 14.19
CA ASN A 317 -2.23 -31.05 14.96
C ASN A 317 -2.07 -31.18 16.48
N ASN A 318 -0.91 -31.59 16.99
CA ASN A 318 -0.72 -31.86 18.43
C ASN A 318 0.66 -31.42 18.97
N TRP A 319 1.38 -30.60 18.24
CA TRP A 319 2.71 -30.10 18.62
C TRP A 319 2.73 -29.38 19.98
N SER A 320 1.67 -28.64 20.29
CA SER A 320 1.50 -27.92 21.56
C SER A 320 0.85 -28.75 22.66
N ASP A 321 0.30 -29.92 22.31
CA ASP A 321 -0.32 -30.83 23.29
C ASP A 321 0.77 -31.54 24.08
N ALA A 322 0.98 -31.08 25.32
CA ALA A 322 2.07 -31.60 26.14
C ALA A 322 1.86 -33.07 26.49
N GLN A 323 2.81 -33.92 26.11
CA GLN A 323 2.83 -35.36 26.42
C GLN A 323 3.54 -35.60 27.75
N ARG A 324 2.93 -36.44 28.61
CA ARG A 324 3.47 -36.75 29.94
C ARG A 324 4.49 -37.87 29.86
N VAL A 325 5.62 -37.66 30.50
CA VAL A 325 6.67 -38.69 30.73
C VAL A 325 6.87 -38.85 32.22
N THR A 326 6.82 -40.08 32.68
CA THR A 326 7.12 -40.48 34.06
C THR A 326 8.54 -41.02 34.14
N VAL A 327 9.30 -40.56 35.12
CA VAL A 327 10.62 -41.03 35.46
C VAL A 327 10.55 -41.88 36.72
N THR A 328 10.94 -43.12 36.63
CA THR A 328 10.88 -44.04 37.76
C THR A 328 12.31 -44.53 38.07
N ALA A 329 12.66 -44.50 39.36
CA ALA A 329 13.92 -45.13 39.80
C ALA A 329 13.81 -46.65 39.71
N VAL A 330 14.90 -47.28 39.42
CA VAL A 330 15.03 -48.75 39.48
C VAL A 330 15.47 -49.14 40.87
N ASP A 331 14.67 -49.91 41.55
CA ASP A 331 15.04 -50.50 42.83
C ASP A 331 16.04 -51.63 42.55
N ASP A 332 17.29 -51.45 42.90
CA ASP A 332 18.30 -52.50 42.88
C ASP A 332 19.00 -52.59 44.26
N HIS A 333 20.04 -53.36 44.39
CA HIS A 333 20.73 -53.54 45.67
C HIS A 333 22.06 -52.80 45.70
N TYR A 334 22.21 -51.81 44.86
CA TYR A 334 23.36 -50.95 44.78
C TYR A 334 23.14 -49.66 45.53
N ASP A 335 24.08 -49.29 46.36
CA ASP A 335 24.15 -47.95 46.93
C ASP A 335 24.89 -47.07 45.91
N GLU A 336 24.10 -46.27 45.19
CA GLU A 336 24.61 -45.37 44.12
C GLU A 336 25.17 -44.04 44.69
N GLY A 337 25.13 -43.92 45.99
CA GLY A 337 25.67 -42.78 46.70
C GLY A 337 27.14 -42.52 46.44
N VAL A 338 27.54 -41.27 46.46
CA VAL A 338 28.95 -40.91 46.51
C VAL A 338 29.48 -41.42 47.85
N ALA A 339 30.36 -42.39 47.84
CA ALA A 339 31.05 -42.85 49.04
C ALA A 339 31.81 -41.66 49.66
N ASP A 340 31.21 -41.00 50.61
CA ASP A 340 31.79 -39.81 51.25
C ASP A 340 32.63 -40.18 52.50
N ASN A 341 32.81 -41.47 52.78
CA ASN A 341 33.56 -41.96 53.91
C ASN A 341 33.03 -41.48 55.29
N ASP A 342 31.85 -40.92 55.34
CA ASP A 342 31.23 -40.61 56.61
C ASP A 342 30.25 -41.73 57.01
N SER A 343 30.16 -41.99 58.29
CA SER A 343 29.35 -43.05 58.82
C SER A 343 27.92 -42.57 59.10
N ASP A 344 27.46 -41.52 58.44
CA ASP A 344 26.11 -41.04 58.58
C ASP A 344 25.20 -41.71 57.52
N SER A 345 24.04 -42.11 57.87
CA SER A 345 23.06 -42.70 56.99
C SER A 345 22.34 -41.63 56.10
N ASN A 346 23.11 -40.69 55.56
CA ASN A 346 22.57 -39.71 54.67
C ASN A 346 22.33 -40.30 53.28
N ASN A 347 21.14 -40.12 52.79
CA ASN A 347 20.75 -40.48 51.42
C ASN A 347 21.57 -39.69 50.42
N ASP A 348 22.55 -40.35 49.85
CA ASP A 348 23.34 -39.79 48.75
C ASP A 348 22.51 -39.78 47.49
N ASN A 349 21.80 -38.68 47.30
CA ASN A 349 20.96 -38.48 46.12
C ASN A 349 21.80 -38.37 44.84
N GLN A 350 21.49 -39.20 43.87
CA GLN A 350 22.08 -39.07 42.52
C GLN A 350 21.33 -38.05 41.71
N THR A 351 22.06 -37.24 40.95
CA THR A 351 21.50 -36.30 40.00
C THR A 351 21.58 -36.85 38.58
N TYR A 352 20.45 -36.95 37.94
CA TYR A 352 20.33 -37.36 36.54
C TYR A 352 19.93 -36.17 35.71
N THR A 353 20.51 -36.07 34.51
CA THR A 353 20.14 -35.05 33.53
C THR A 353 19.36 -35.70 32.39
N ILE A 354 18.12 -35.30 32.23
CA ILE A 354 17.27 -35.63 31.07
C ILE A 354 17.68 -34.71 29.91
N PHE A 355 17.91 -35.28 28.75
CA PHE A 355 18.26 -34.50 27.56
C PHE A 355 17.62 -35.12 26.31
N ILE A 356 17.57 -34.33 25.26
CA ILE A 356 17.16 -34.77 23.92
C ILE A 356 18.37 -35.44 23.28
N ASP A 357 18.26 -36.73 22.95
CA ASP A 357 19.29 -37.45 22.25
C ASP A 357 19.35 -37.04 20.78
N ASN A 358 18.21 -37.05 20.12
CA ASN A 358 18.02 -36.53 18.77
C ASN A 358 16.54 -36.22 18.51
N ILE A 359 16.30 -35.44 17.45
CA ILE A 359 14.98 -35.24 16.88
C ILE A 359 14.98 -35.81 15.47
N THR A 360 14.00 -36.64 15.15
CA THR A 360 13.83 -37.18 13.80
C THR A 360 12.59 -36.56 13.19
N SER A 361 12.76 -35.83 12.09
CA SER A 361 11.68 -35.16 11.37
C SER A 361 11.96 -35.11 9.87
N THR A 362 10.93 -35.00 9.06
CA THR A 362 11.02 -34.61 7.65
C THR A 362 11.03 -33.09 7.50
N ASP A 363 10.62 -32.36 8.50
CA ASP A 363 10.82 -30.93 8.60
C ASP A 363 12.31 -30.64 8.85
N SER A 364 12.92 -29.90 7.95
CA SER A 364 14.35 -29.56 8.03
C SER A 364 14.71 -28.66 9.22
N VAL A 365 13.74 -27.94 9.76
CA VAL A 365 13.89 -27.04 10.90
C VAL A 365 13.99 -27.85 12.21
N TYR A 366 13.27 -28.97 12.27
CA TYR A 366 13.34 -29.93 13.40
C TYR A 366 14.30 -31.09 13.21
N ALA A 367 14.80 -31.31 12.01
CA ALA A 367 15.79 -32.36 11.72
C ALA A 367 17.20 -31.89 12.12
N ALA A 368 17.56 -32.01 13.39
CA ALA A 368 18.88 -31.62 13.92
C ALA A 368 19.67 -32.82 14.47
#